data_8825c2161bb882bf8a0bf4e2d6bd6a27
#
_entry.id   8825c2161bb882bf8a0bf4e2d6bd6a27
#
_cell.length_a   1.000
_cell.length_b   1.000
_cell.length_c   1.000
_cell.angle_alpha   90.00
_cell.angle_beta   90.00
_cell.angle_gamma   90.00
#
_symmetry.space_group_name_H-M   'P 1'
#
loop_
_entity.id
_entity.type
_entity.pdbx_description
1 polymer ?
#
loop_
_entity_poly.entity_id
_entity_poly.type
_entity_poly.pdbx_seq_one_letter_code
_entity_poly.pdbx_strand_id
1 'polypeptide(L)'
;MSRRVPAKLDTGADLSAIPQVVAGELELLAARTILAETYDGTRASVKTYFITLEAAQARFRRLEVILIPEDYALLGRDVLNHFYAHLNGPDLTFDLRLSP
;
A
#
# COMPACT_ATOMS: atom_id res chain seq x y z
N MET A 1 12.64 10.83 8.64
CA MET A 1 11.32 11.46 8.49
C MET A 1 10.29 10.38 8.23
N SER A 2 9.11 10.50 8.80
CA SER A 2 8.02 9.55 8.58
C SER A 2 6.68 10.28 8.47
N ARG A 3 5.70 9.62 7.85
CA ARG A 3 4.34 10.15 7.71
C ARG A 3 3.35 9.05 8.07
N ARG A 4 2.30 9.45 8.76
CA ARG A 4 1.20 8.57 9.12
C ARG A 4 0.01 8.87 8.21
N VAL A 5 -0.54 7.84 7.58
CA VAL A 5 -1.67 8.00 6.65
C VAL A 5 -2.74 6.96 6.96
N PRO A 6 -4.02 7.26 6.70
CA PRO A 6 -5.05 6.23 6.76
C PRO A 6 -4.83 5.22 5.64
N ALA A 7 -5.35 4.02 5.82
CA ALA A 7 -5.20 2.95 4.84
C ALA A 7 -6.51 2.22 4.61
N LYS A 8 -6.70 1.77 3.38
CA LYS A 8 -7.80 0.89 2.99
C LYS A 8 -7.24 -0.43 2.52
N LEU A 9 -8.02 -1.49 2.65
CA LEU A 9 -7.64 -2.82 2.16
C LEU A 9 -8.02 -2.96 0.70
N ASP A 10 -7.12 -3.52 -0.09
CA ASP A 10 -7.35 -3.82 -1.51
C ASP A 10 -6.83 -5.23 -1.82
N THR A 11 -7.69 -6.22 -1.60
CA THR A 11 -7.34 -7.63 -1.84
C THR A 11 -7.17 -7.97 -3.31
N GLY A 12 -7.60 -7.09 -4.20
CA GLY A 12 -7.42 -7.26 -5.65
C GLY A 12 -6.09 -6.75 -6.16
N ALA A 13 -5.32 -6.02 -5.34
CA ALA A 13 -4.05 -5.43 -5.76
C ALA A 13 -2.89 -6.32 -5.34
N ASP A 14 -1.93 -6.52 -6.26
CA ASP A 14 -0.69 -7.25 -5.95
C ASP A 14 0.28 -6.37 -5.16
N LEU A 15 0.34 -5.07 -5.48
CA LEU A 15 1.22 -4.10 -4.85
C LEU A 15 0.41 -3.10 -4.05
N SER A 16 0.94 -2.71 -2.92
CA SER A 16 0.40 -1.60 -2.13
C SER A 16 0.68 -0.28 -2.82
N ALA A 17 -0.11 0.74 -2.47
CA ALA A 17 0.00 2.08 -3.03
C ALA A 17 -0.01 3.11 -1.91
N ILE A 18 0.69 4.22 -2.13
CA ILE A 18 0.73 5.33 -1.17
C ILE A 18 0.35 6.64 -1.86
N PRO A 19 -0.10 7.66 -1.11
CA PRO A 19 -0.41 8.95 -1.69
C PRO A 19 0.80 9.59 -2.35
N GLN A 20 0.60 10.17 -3.53
CA GLN A 20 1.67 10.88 -4.26
C GLN A 20 2.32 11.97 -3.40
N VAL A 21 1.52 12.70 -2.61
CA VAL A 21 2.02 13.80 -1.80
C VAL A 21 3.02 13.31 -0.76
N VAL A 22 2.83 12.12 -0.21
CA VAL A 22 3.73 11.53 0.78
C VAL A 22 5.09 11.22 0.14
N ALA A 23 5.09 10.70 -1.08
CA ALA A 23 6.34 10.41 -1.79
C ALA A 23 7.16 11.68 -2.01
N GLY A 24 6.50 12.79 -2.36
CA GLY A 24 7.16 14.08 -2.50
C GLY A 24 7.72 14.61 -1.18
N GLU A 25 6.95 14.51 -0.11
CA GLU A 25 7.37 14.97 1.22
C GLU A 25 8.55 14.16 1.77
N LEU A 26 8.58 12.86 1.52
CA LEU A 26 9.67 11.98 1.97
C LEU A 26 10.84 11.93 1.01
N GLU A 27 10.74 12.64 -0.12
CA GLU A 27 11.80 12.69 -1.14
C GLU A 27 12.22 11.30 -1.62
N LEU A 28 11.22 10.43 -1.87
CA LEU A 28 11.47 9.06 -2.31
C LEU A 28 12.04 9.04 -3.73
N LEU A 29 12.97 8.11 -3.95
CA LEU A 29 13.54 7.88 -5.25
C LEU A 29 12.82 6.72 -5.93
N ALA A 30 12.60 6.85 -7.24
CA ALA A 30 12.00 5.79 -8.03
C ALA A 30 12.92 4.56 -8.05
N ALA A 31 12.33 3.37 -7.84
CA ALA A 31 13.06 2.11 -7.88
C ALA A 31 13.18 1.57 -9.30
N ARG A 32 12.05 1.48 -10.00
CA ARG A 32 11.98 0.97 -11.38
C ARG A 32 10.65 1.37 -12.02
N THR A 33 10.52 1.06 -13.30
CA THR A 33 9.26 1.20 -14.02
C THR A 33 8.70 -0.19 -14.28
N ILE A 34 7.41 -0.37 -13.99
CA ILE A 34 6.70 -1.61 -14.27
C ILE A 34 5.52 -1.35 -15.18
N LEU A 35 5.02 -2.41 -15.81
CA LEU A 35 3.79 -2.37 -16.56
C LEU A 35 2.66 -2.81 -15.63
N ALA A 36 1.75 -1.90 -15.32
CA ALA A 36 0.62 -2.18 -14.44
C ALA A 36 -0.66 -2.28 -15.24
N GLU A 37 -1.52 -3.21 -14.87
CA GLU A 37 -2.83 -3.40 -15.48
C GLU A 37 -3.91 -3.00 -14.50
N THR A 38 -4.83 -2.16 -14.95
CA THR A 38 -5.98 -1.74 -14.16
C THR A 38 -7.14 -2.73 -14.35
N TYR A 39 -8.18 -2.60 -13.53
CA TYR A 39 -9.32 -3.51 -13.56
C TYR A 39 -10.08 -3.47 -14.91
N ASP A 40 -9.93 -2.42 -15.72
CA ASP A 40 -10.56 -2.32 -17.04
C ASP A 40 -9.69 -2.91 -18.16
N GLY A 41 -8.55 -3.53 -17.81
CA GLY A 41 -7.63 -4.13 -18.77
C GLY A 41 -6.64 -3.15 -19.40
N THR A 42 -6.71 -1.88 -19.03
CA THR A 42 -5.74 -0.89 -19.51
C THR A 42 -4.39 -1.12 -18.87
N ARG A 43 -3.32 -1.01 -19.66
CA ARG A 43 -1.95 -1.15 -19.18
C ARG A 43 -1.23 0.19 -19.29
N ALA A 44 -0.44 0.50 -18.28
CA ALA A 44 0.35 1.73 -18.26
C ALA A 44 1.69 1.47 -17.56
N SER A 45 2.72 2.17 -18.00
CA SER A 45 4.01 2.16 -17.33
C SER A 45 3.92 3.06 -16.10
N VAL A 46 4.25 2.52 -14.94
CA VAL A 46 4.25 3.27 -13.68
C VAL A 46 5.57 3.08 -12.97
N LYS A 47 6.00 4.11 -12.24
CA LYS A 47 7.20 4.03 -11.42
C LYS A 47 6.84 3.42 -10.07
N THR A 48 7.76 2.62 -9.54
CA THR A 48 7.67 2.09 -8.19
C THR A 48 8.71 2.77 -7.31
N TYR A 49 8.46 2.70 -6.00
CA TYR A 49 9.31 3.31 -4.99
C TYR A 49 9.49 2.33 -3.85
N PHE A 50 10.67 2.32 -3.22
CA PHE A 50 10.88 1.53 -2.02
C PHE A 50 10.61 2.37 -0.80
N ILE A 51 9.87 1.79 0.15
CA ILE A 51 9.56 2.41 1.44
C ILE A 51 9.79 1.40 2.56
N THR A 52 9.84 1.91 3.78
CA THR A 52 9.63 1.11 4.98
C THR A 52 8.22 1.41 5.45
N LEU A 53 7.39 0.38 5.52
CA LEU A 53 6.01 0.49 5.99
C LEU A 53 5.90 -0.12 7.38
N GLU A 54 5.28 0.62 8.29
CA GLU A 54 4.90 0.10 9.61
C GLU A 54 3.37 0.03 9.69
N ALA A 55 2.86 -1.16 9.96
CA ALA A 55 1.43 -1.39 10.10
C ALA A 55 1.21 -2.55 11.06
N ALA A 56 0.25 -2.39 11.99
CA ALA A 56 -0.19 -3.46 12.88
C ALA A 56 0.97 -4.19 13.58
N GLN A 57 1.95 -3.44 14.08
CA GLN A 57 3.13 -3.94 14.80
C GLN A 57 4.14 -4.70 13.90
N ALA A 58 3.95 -4.66 12.60
CA ALA A 58 4.90 -5.23 11.65
C ALA A 58 5.62 -4.14 10.89
N ARG A 59 6.85 -4.43 10.50
CA ARG A 59 7.68 -3.52 9.70
C ARG A 59 8.08 -4.22 8.42
N PHE A 60 7.75 -3.60 7.28
CA PHE A 60 8.09 -4.09 5.96
C PHE A 60 9.20 -3.21 5.40
N ARG A 61 10.42 -3.72 5.38
CA ARG A 61 11.56 -2.98 4.84
C ARG A 61 11.65 -3.20 3.33
N ARG A 62 11.95 -2.12 2.60
CA ARG A 62 12.10 -2.17 1.15
C ARG A 62 10.85 -2.70 0.45
N LEU A 63 9.69 -2.28 0.93
CA LEU A 63 8.43 -2.60 0.27
C LEU A 63 8.33 -1.76 -1.01
N GLU A 64 8.09 -2.42 -2.13
CA GLU A 64 7.91 -1.73 -3.41
C GLU A 64 6.44 -1.31 -3.54
N VAL A 65 6.22 -0.02 -3.76
CA VAL A 65 4.86 0.55 -3.85
C VAL A 65 4.71 1.41 -5.08
N ILE A 66 3.47 1.64 -5.49
CA ILE A 66 3.12 2.62 -6.51
C ILE A 66 2.47 3.83 -5.85
N LEU A 67 2.32 4.92 -6.62
CA LEU A 67 1.71 6.15 -6.12
C LEU A 67 0.29 6.29 -6.65
N ILE A 68 -0.60 6.84 -5.80
CA ILE A 68 -1.99 7.12 -6.18
C ILE A 68 -2.33 8.57 -5.80
N PRO A 69 -3.27 9.20 -6.54
CA PRO A 69 -3.68 10.58 -6.26
C PRO A 69 -4.80 10.63 -5.22
N GLU A 70 -4.58 9.95 -4.08
CA GLU A 70 -5.54 9.87 -3.00
C GLU A 70 -4.87 10.29 -1.69
N ASP A 71 -5.67 10.49 -0.64
CA ASP A 71 -5.17 10.87 0.68
C ASP A 71 -5.03 9.67 1.62
N TYR A 72 -5.13 8.47 1.10
CA TYR A 72 -4.99 7.22 1.84
C TYR A 72 -4.06 6.26 1.10
N ALA A 73 -3.51 5.30 1.84
CA ALA A 73 -2.76 4.20 1.26
C ALA A 73 -3.70 3.04 0.94
N LEU A 74 -3.34 2.23 -0.06
CA LEU A 74 -4.01 0.96 -0.33
C LEU A 74 -3.05 -0.17 0.05
N LEU A 75 -3.52 -1.05 0.92
CA LEU A 75 -2.74 -2.23 1.32
C LEU A 75 -3.14 -3.39 0.42
N GLY A 76 -2.23 -3.78 -0.45
CA GLY A 76 -2.40 -4.90 -1.36
C GLY A 76 -2.00 -6.22 -0.72
N ARG A 77 -2.02 -7.30 -1.51
CA ARG A 77 -1.71 -8.65 -1.00
C ARG A 77 -0.25 -8.78 -0.55
N ASP A 78 0.65 -7.96 -1.07
CA ASP A 78 2.05 -7.94 -0.62
C ASP A 78 2.18 -7.65 0.88
N VAL A 79 1.25 -6.87 1.44
CA VAL A 79 1.15 -6.62 2.89
C VAL A 79 0.15 -7.56 3.55
N LEU A 80 -1.05 -7.69 2.97
CA LEU A 80 -2.15 -8.41 3.62
C LEU A 80 -1.87 -9.90 3.80
N ASN A 81 -1.06 -10.50 2.94
CA ASN A 81 -0.71 -11.93 3.05
C ASN A 81 0.12 -12.26 4.30
N HIS A 82 0.58 -11.24 5.03
CA HIS A 82 1.31 -11.43 6.29
C HIS A 82 0.41 -11.36 7.52
N PHE A 83 -0.89 -11.15 7.34
CA PHE A 83 -1.81 -10.90 8.46
C PHE A 83 -3.05 -11.78 8.39
N TYR A 84 -3.69 -11.91 9.56
CA TYR A 84 -5.08 -12.32 9.67
C TYR A 84 -5.92 -11.05 9.69
N ALA A 85 -6.77 -10.86 8.72
CA ALA A 85 -7.59 -9.65 8.60
C ALA A 85 -8.99 -9.92 9.18
N HIS A 86 -9.41 -9.06 10.09
CA HIS A 86 -10.74 -9.12 10.70
C HIS A 86 -11.50 -7.89 10.24
N LEU A 87 -12.61 -8.10 9.51
CA LEU A 87 -13.40 -7.01 8.97
C LEU A 87 -14.61 -6.76 9.86
N ASN A 88 -14.84 -5.51 10.20
CA ASN A 88 -16.03 -5.06 10.89
C ASN A 88 -16.81 -4.18 9.91
N GLY A 89 -17.71 -4.82 9.13
CA GLY A 89 -18.48 -4.13 8.12
C GLY A 89 -19.42 -3.05 8.68
N PRO A 90 -20.16 -3.32 9.78
CA PRO A 90 -21.03 -2.30 10.35
C PRO A 90 -20.32 -1.01 10.74
N ASP A 91 -19.11 -1.10 11.25
CA ASP A 91 -18.33 0.07 11.69
C ASP A 91 -17.37 0.57 10.62
N LEU A 92 -17.27 -0.09 9.46
CA LEU A 92 -16.35 0.23 8.36
C LEU A 92 -14.91 0.27 8.84
N THR A 93 -14.55 -0.68 9.71
CA THR A 93 -13.19 -0.79 10.26
C THR A 93 -12.62 -2.19 10.00
N PHE A 94 -11.33 -2.31 10.18
CA PHE A 94 -10.67 -3.60 10.12
C PHE A 94 -9.55 -3.66 11.14
N ASP A 95 -9.13 -4.88 11.44
CA ASP A 95 -8.03 -5.15 12.34
C ASP A 95 -7.10 -6.17 11.67
N LEU A 96 -5.81 -5.89 11.69
CA LEU A 96 -4.79 -6.79 11.14
C LEU A 96 -3.99 -7.37 12.29
N ARG A 97 -3.88 -8.70 12.32
CA ARG A 97 -3.20 -9.43 13.39
C ARG A 97 -2.16 -10.37 12.80
N LEU A 98 -1.05 -10.53 13.50
CA LEU A 98 0.01 -11.48 13.13
C LEU A 98 -0.31 -12.90 13.56
N SER A 99 -1.30 -13.09 14.42
CA SER A 99 -1.80 -14.38 14.86
C SER A 99 -3.32 -14.38 14.92
N PRO A 100 -3.97 -15.56 14.82
CA PRO A 100 -5.44 -15.64 14.85
C PRO A 100 -6.05 -15.10 16.12
#